data_8a403012f8c2fd5e025761e7b3ff32ad
#
_entry.id   8a403012f8c2fd5e025761e7b3ff32ad
#
_cell.length_a   1.000
_cell.length_b   1.000
_cell.length_c   1.000
_cell.angle_alpha   90.00
_cell.angle_beta   90.00
_cell.angle_gamma   90.00
#
_symmetry.space_group_name_H-M   'P 1'
#
loop_
_entity.id
_entity.type
_entity.pdbx_description
1 polymer ?
#
loop_
_entity_poly.entity_id
_entity_poly.type
_entity_poly.pdbx_seq_one_letter_code
_entity_poly.pdbx_strand_id
1 'polypeptide(L)'
;MNRGQFKLIIIMSIFILPFFIAYFMLDNYSPGKSYSTTNYGDLVKPITNISNTVINNNNNEKSLPKGKWLLIYYANTQCGEECLHDIYLMRQVNTALGKNMDRLQRLFLSNKVLDENTEINLLRSYPNPVSYTHLRAHET
;
A
#
# COMPACT_ATOMS: atom_id res chain seq x y z
N MET A 1 57.30 -13.11 7.68
CA MET A 1 56.25 -12.29 7.12
C MET A 1 56.71 -10.83 7.19
N ASN A 2 56.88 -10.16 6.06
CA ASN A 2 57.41 -8.80 6.02
C ASN A 2 56.36 -7.83 6.56
N ARG A 3 56.80 -6.77 7.26
CA ARG A 3 55.89 -5.71 7.80
C ARG A 3 54.92 -5.14 6.76
N GLY A 4 55.32 -5.09 5.49
CA GLY A 4 54.46 -4.66 4.37
C GLY A 4 53.31 -5.62 4.05
N GLN A 5 53.60 -6.92 4.05
CA GLN A 5 52.62 -7.99 3.83
C GLN A 5 51.56 -8.02 4.94
N PHE A 6 51.97 -7.80 6.19
CA PHE A 6 51.04 -7.74 7.32
C PHE A 6 50.07 -6.54 7.22
N LYS A 7 50.57 -5.37 6.83
CA LYS A 7 49.70 -4.19 6.60
C LYS A 7 48.69 -4.41 5.48
N LEU A 8 49.11 -5.07 4.41
CA LEU A 8 48.26 -5.38 3.27
C LEU A 8 47.11 -6.35 3.65
N ILE A 9 47.45 -7.38 4.47
CA ILE A 9 46.45 -8.34 4.98
C ILE A 9 45.41 -7.63 5.86
N ILE A 10 45.84 -6.71 6.75
CA ILE A 10 44.93 -5.95 7.60
C ILE A 10 43.95 -5.13 6.76
N ILE A 11 44.45 -4.40 5.74
CA ILE A 11 43.63 -3.61 4.86
C ILE A 11 42.62 -4.49 4.13
N MET A 12 43.06 -5.61 3.54
CA MET A 12 42.17 -6.54 2.85
C MET A 12 41.12 -7.12 3.81
N SER A 13 41.48 -7.45 5.06
CA SER A 13 40.54 -7.96 6.05
C SER A 13 39.41 -6.96 6.38
N ILE A 14 39.72 -5.67 6.50
CA ILE A 14 38.73 -4.63 6.80
C ILE A 14 37.67 -4.55 5.70
N PHE A 15 38.05 -4.74 4.43
CA PHE A 15 37.11 -4.72 3.31
C PHE A 15 36.35 -6.03 3.15
N ILE A 16 36.98 -7.17 3.39
CA ILE A 16 36.39 -8.50 3.14
C ILE A 16 35.49 -8.94 4.30
N LEU A 17 35.88 -8.63 5.56
CA LEU A 17 35.17 -9.06 6.76
C LEU A 17 33.65 -8.70 6.75
N PRO A 18 33.21 -7.45 6.41
CA PRO A 18 31.80 -7.11 6.40
C PRO A 18 30.99 -7.94 5.41
N PHE A 19 31.56 -8.34 4.27
CA PHE A 19 30.87 -9.21 3.31
C PHE A 19 30.65 -10.61 3.87
N PHE A 20 31.64 -11.18 4.57
CA PHE A 20 31.47 -12.46 5.24
C PHE A 20 30.42 -12.40 6.35
N ILE A 21 30.43 -11.34 7.15
CA ILE A 21 29.42 -11.15 8.20
C ILE A 21 28.02 -11.03 7.57
N ALA A 22 27.86 -10.23 6.52
CA ALA A 22 26.59 -10.09 5.81
C ALA A 22 26.12 -11.42 5.20
N TYR A 23 27.02 -12.19 4.59
CA TYR A 23 26.70 -13.50 4.03
C TYR A 23 26.22 -14.47 5.12
N PHE A 24 26.95 -14.59 6.24
CA PHE A 24 26.54 -15.43 7.36
C PHE A 24 25.19 -14.98 7.98
N MET A 25 24.96 -13.68 8.08
CA MET A 25 23.69 -13.17 8.57
C MET A 25 22.55 -13.51 7.61
N LEU A 26 22.78 -13.44 6.29
CA LEU A 26 21.78 -13.78 5.29
C LEU A 26 21.46 -15.27 5.25
N ASP A 27 22.48 -16.12 5.35
CA ASP A 27 22.33 -17.59 5.34
C ASP A 27 21.56 -18.08 6.58
N ASN A 28 21.76 -17.43 7.72
CA ASN A 28 20.96 -17.66 8.93
C ASN A 28 19.61 -16.95 8.93
N TYR A 29 19.29 -16.22 7.87
CA TYR A 29 18.00 -15.54 7.68
C TYR A 29 16.93 -16.56 7.34
N SER A 30 16.29 -17.10 8.37
CA SER A 30 15.12 -17.98 8.18
C SER A 30 13.93 -17.12 7.72
N PRO A 31 13.33 -17.40 6.55
CA PRO A 31 12.19 -16.63 6.03
C PRO A 31 10.91 -16.72 6.88
N GLY A 32 10.98 -17.35 8.03
CA GLY A 32 9.86 -17.47 9.00
C GLY A 32 10.00 -16.61 10.26
N LYS A 33 11.17 -15.98 10.52
CA LYS A 33 11.29 -15.04 11.64
C LYS A 33 10.76 -13.69 11.23
N SER A 34 9.70 -13.24 11.89
CA SER A 34 9.15 -11.89 11.76
C SER A 34 10.19 -10.88 12.23
N TYR A 35 10.98 -10.37 11.30
CA TYR A 35 11.79 -9.19 11.60
C TYR A 35 10.85 -7.99 11.71
N SER A 36 11.13 -7.12 12.67
CA SER A 36 10.44 -5.85 12.81
C SER A 36 10.57 -5.09 11.48
N THR A 37 9.50 -5.09 10.71
CA THR A 37 9.42 -4.31 9.48
C THR A 37 9.23 -2.84 9.87
N THR A 38 9.85 -1.94 9.15
CA THR A 38 9.74 -0.49 9.37
C THR A 38 8.48 0.11 8.73
N ASN A 39 7.59 -0.72 8.20
CA ASN A 39 6.31 -0.27 7.64
C ASN A 39 5.34 0.12 8.75
N TYR A 40 4.65 1.22 8.54
CA TYR A 40 3.49 1.59 9.36
C TYR A 40 2.28 0.78 8.86
N GLY A 41 1.77 -0.14 9.68
CA GLY A 41 0.64 -1.00 9.35
C GLY A 41 1.01 -2.48 9.22
N ASP A 42 -0.02 -3.31 9.14
CA ASP A 42 0.10 -4.76 9.11
C ASP A 42 0.03 -5.31 7.69
N LEU A 43 0.91 -6.24 7.37
CA LEU A 43 0.88 -6.96 6.11
C LEU A 43 -0.17 -8.06 6.17
N VAL A 44 -1.13 -8.04 5.25
CA VAL A 44 -2.16 -9.07 5.15
C VAL A 44 -1.54 -10.39 4.70
N LYS A 45 -1.63 -11.40 5.56
CA LYS A 45 -1.20 -12.77 5.28
C LYS A 45 -2.34 -13.74 5.61
N PRO A 46 -2.70 -14.70 4.72
CA PRO A 46 -2.09 -14.98 3.41
C PRO A 46 -2.42 -13.92 2.36
N ILE A 47 -1.57 -13.84 1.31
CA ILE A 47 -1.81 -12.93 0.19
C ILE A 47 -3.07 -13.39 -0.55
N THR A 48 -4.09 -12.54 -0.57
CA THR A 48 -5.35 -12.81 -1.28
C THR A 48 -5.34 -12.15 -2.65
N ASN A 49 -5.66 -12.92 -3.69
CA ASN A 49 -5.76 -12.39 -5.04
C ASN A 49 -7.13 -11.75 -5.25
N ILE A 50 -7.15 -10.43 -5.42
CA ILE A 50 -8.37 -9.63 -5.63
C ILE A 50 -8.59 -9.23 -7.10
N SER A 51 -7.78 -9.74 -8.03
CA SER A 51 -7.83 -9.33 -9.45
C SER A 51 -9.18 -9.57 -10.14
N ASN A 52 -9.97 -10.52 -9.67
CA ASN A 52 -11.28 -10.87 -10.21
C ASN A 52 -12.45 -10.29 -9.38
N THR A 53 -12.15 -9.44 -8.39
CA THR A 53 -13.20 -8.82 -7.57
C THR A 53 -13.95 -7.81 -8.41
N VAL A 54 -15.26 -7.97 -8.47
CA VAL A 54 -16.18 -7.03 -9.11
C VAL A 54 -16.71 -6.09 -8.03
N ILE A 55 -16.64 -4.81 -8.31
CA ILE A 55 -17.16 -3.78 -7.43
C ILE A 55 -18.49 -3.31 -7.99
N ASN A 56 -19.55 -3.38 -7.18
CA ASN A 56 -20.87 -2.93 -7.59
C ASN A 56 -21.03 -1.43 -7.25
N ASN A 57 -21.23 -0.61 -8.26
CA ASN A 57 -21.50 0.81 -8.10
C ASN A 57 -22.87 1.14 -8.71
N ASN A 58 -23.89 1.36 -7.88
CA ASN A 58 -25.23 1.78 -8.28
C ASN A 58 -25.74 1.05 -9.54
N ASN A 59 -25.81 -0.29 -9.48
CA ASN A 59 -26.21 -1.20 -10.57
C ASN A 59 -25.23 -1.33 -11.75
N ASN A 60 -24.02 -0.78 -11.67
CA ASN A 60 -22.97 -1.02 -12.64
C ASN A 60 -21.85 -1.83 -12.02
N GLU A 61 -21.65 -3.03 -12.53
CA GLU A 61 -20.50 -3.86 -12.16
C GLU A 61 -19.24 -3.32 -12.82
N LYS A 62 -18.26 -2.93 -12.02
CA LYS A 62 -16.97 -2.47 -12.49
C LYS A 62 -15.87 -3.37 -11.97
N SER A 63 -15.05 -3.89 -12.87
CA SER A 63 -13.86 -4.63 -12.48
C SER A 63 -12.77 -3.69 -11.95
N LEU A 64 -11.97 -4.20 -11.03
CA LEU A 64 -10.79 -3.46 -10.53
C LEU A 64 -9.83 -3.13 -11.70
N PRO A 65 -9.24 -1.94 -11.72
CA PRO A 65 -8.27 -1.55 -12.75
C PRO A 65 -7.05 -2.45 -12.67
N LYS A 66 -6.70 -3.09 -13.80
CA LYS A 66 -5.51 -3.96 -13.90
C LYS A 66 -4.25 -3.11 -14.10
N GLY A 67 -3.14 -3.56 -13.50
CA GLY A 67 -1.83 -2.93 -13.69
C GLY A 67 -1.63 -1.60 -12.95
N LYS A 68 -2.50 -1.27 -12.00
CA LYS A 68 -2.38 -0.09 -11.13
C LYS A 68 -2.30 -0.49 -9.68
N TRP A 69 -1.66 0.34 -8.88
CA TRP A 69 -1.73 0.26 -7.42
C TRP A 69 -3.10 0.78 -6.96
N LEU A 70 -3.68 0.11 -5.99
CA LEU A 70 -4.95 0.53 -5.40
C LEU A 70 -4.71 1.07 -4.00
N LEU A 71 -5.12 2.32 -3.76
CA LEU A 71 -5.23 2.89 -2.43
C LEU A 71 -6.69 2.83 -2.03
N ILE A 72 -7.02 1.93 -1.10
CA ILE A 72 -8.39 1.65 -0.70
C ILE A 72 -8.63 2.27 0.68
N TYR A 73 -9.69 3.06 0.80
CA TYR A 73 -10.25 3.49 2.08
C TYR A 73 -11.59 2.82 2.29
N TYR A 74 -11.75 2.18 3.44
CA TYR A 74 -13.00 1.50 3.81
C TYR A 74 -13.69 2.20 4.96
N ALA A 75 -14.89 2.73 4.72
CA ALA A 75 -15.74 3.34 5.74
C ALA A 75 -16.81 2.36 6.20
N ASN A 76 -16.73 1.91 7.45
CA ASN A 76 -17.75 1.03 8.06
C ASN A 76 -18.95 1.82 8.60
N THR A 77 -18.77 3.10 8.87
CA THR A 77 -19.79 4.01 9.39
C THR A 77 -20.15 5.07 8.35
N GLN A 78 -21.14 5.91 8.66
CA GLN A 78 -21.43 7.07 7.83
C GLN A 78 -20.22 8.01 7.77
N CYS A 79 -19.90 8.52 6.57
CA CYS A 79 -18.73 9.35 6.35
C CYS A 79 -18.90 10.71 7.04
N GLY A 80 -18.22 10.92 8.15
CA GLY A 80 -18.11 12.18 8.90
C GLY A 80 -16.85 12.96 8.56
N GLU A 81 -16.48 13.90 9.40
CA GLU A 81 -15.32 14.78 9.20
C GLU A 81 -14.00 14.01 9.09
N GLU A 82 -13.79 12.99 9.92
CA GLU A 82 -12.59 12.13 9.85
C GLU A 82 -12.46 11.44 8.49
N CYS A 83 -13.57 10.87 8.00
CA CYS A 83 -13.61 10.22 6.70
C CYS A 83 -13.28 11.22 5.57
N LEU A 84 -13.80 12.43 5.63
CA LEU A 84 -13.50 13.49 4.65
C LEU A 84 -12.02 13.89 4.69
N HIS A 85 -11.44 13.95 5.89
CA HIS A 85 -10.03 14.22 6.09
C HIS A 85 -9.15 13.11 5.48
N ASP A 86 -9.49 11.84 5.69
CA ASP A 86 -8.76 10.70 5.12
C ASP A 86 -8.84 10.66 3.58
N ILE A 87 -10.00 10.98 3.02
CA ILE A 87 -10.15 11.12 1.56
C ILE A 87 -9.27 12.26 1.02
N TYR A 88 -9.18 13.37 1.76
CA TYR A 88 -8.26 14.46 1.45
C TYR A 88 -6.81 13.98 1.47
N LEU A 89 -6.39 13.23 2.50
CA LEU A 89 -5.04 12.66 2.59
C LEU A 89 -4.75 11.70 1.43
N MET A 90 -5.70 10.85 1.03
CA MET A 90 -5.56 10.00 -0.15
C MET A 90 -5.27 10.80 -1.43
N ARG A 91 -5.90 11.96 -1.57
CA ARG A 91 -5.61 12.87 -2.69
C ARG A 91 -4.19 13.43 -2.60
N GLN A 92 -3.78 13.86 -1.40
CA GLN A 92 -2.42 14.40 -1.20
C GLN A 92 -1.35 13.36 -1.53
N VAL A 93 -1.53 12.11 -1.08
CA VAL A 93 -0.64 10.99 -1.42
C VAL A 93 -0.56 10.79 -2.93
N ASN A 94 -1.70 10.77 -3.61
CA ASN A 94 -1.72 10.63 -5.08
C ASN A 94 -1.01 11.79 -5.77
N THR A 95 -1.24 13.04 -5.33
CA THR A 95 -0.59 14.23 -5.89
C THR A 95 0.92 14.20 -5.63
N ALA A 96 1.37 13.73 -4.47
CA ALA A 96 2.78 13.62 -4.12
C ALA A 96 3.56 12.66 -5.03
N LEU A 97 2.88 11.72 -5.69
CA LEU A 97 3.50 10.82 -6.68
C LEU A 97 3.92 11.54 -7.99
N GLY A 98 3.47 12.77 -8.22
CA GLY A 98 3.83 13.58 -9.37
C GLY A 98 3.62 12.82 -10.70
N LYS A 99 4.67 12.59 -11.46
CA LYS A 99 4.61 11.89 -12.76
C LYS A 99 4.10 10.43 -12.67
N ASN A 100 4.07 9.83 -11.50
CA ASN A 100 3.59 8.47 -11.28
C ASN A 100 2.12 8.42 -10.80
N MET A 101 1.44 9.55 -10.76
CA MET A 101 0.06 9.72 -10.28
C MET A 101 -0.92 8.75 -10.97
N ASP A 102 -0.74 8.54 -12.29
CA ASP A 102 -1.60 7.65 -13.10
C ASP A 102 -1.44 6.15 -12.76
N ARG A 103 -0.38 5.79 -12.04
CA ARG A 103 -0.14 4.41 -11.59
C ARG A 103 -0.90 4.05 -10.33
N LEU A 104 -1.42 5.05 -9.60
CA LEU A 104 -2.21 4.87 -8.39
C LEU A 104 -3.67 5.18 -8.67
N GLN A 105 -4.54 4.21 -8.40
CA GLN A 105 -5.99 4.39 -8.41
C GLN A 105 -6.49 4.47 -6.96
N ARG A 106 -7.29 5.48 -6.67
CA ARG A 106 -7.94 5.61 -5.37
C ARG A 106 -9.31 4.96 -5.40
N LEU A 107 -9.65 4.23 -4.36
CA LEU A 107 -10.92 3.52 -4.23
C LEU A 107 -11.50 3.79 -2.84
N PHE A 108 -12.71 4.30 -2.80
CA PHE A 108 -13.49 4.48 -1.59
C PHE A 108 -14.56 3.40 -1.52
N LEU A 109 -14.56 2.63 -0.45
CA LEU A 109 -15.56 1.60 -0.18
C LEU A 109 -16.36 2.01 1.05
N SER A 110 -17.67 1.98 0.95
CA SER A 110 -18.55 2.22 2.09
C SER A 110 -19.53 1.08 2.28
N ASN A 111 -19.78 0.69 3.53
CA ASN A 111 -20.82 -0.26 3.87
C ASN A 111 -22.22 0.38 3.92
N LYS A 112 -22.28 1.71 4.01
CA LYS A 112 -23.53 2.47 4.04
C LYS A 112 -23.66 3.36 2.81
N VAL A 113 -24.93 3.59 2.40
CA VAL A 113 -25.21 4.59 1.34
C VAL A 113 -24.73 5.95 1.82
N LEU A 114 -23.87 6.60 1.03
CA LEU A 114 -23.52 7.98 1.27
C LEU A 114 -24.78 8.85 1.13
N ASP A 115 -24.88 9.84 2.01
CA ASP A 115 -25.86 10.90 1.82
C ASP A 115 -25.60 11.64 0.50
N GLU A 116 -26.67 11.93 -0.26
CA GLU A 116 -26.56 12.54 -1.59
C GLU A 116 -25.76 13.85 -1.58
N ASN A 117 -25.91 14.65 -0.53
CA ASN A 117 -25.14 15.88 -0.37
C ASN A 117 -23.64 15.61 -0.17
N THR A 118 -23.30 14.59 0.60
CA THR A 118 -21.92 14.18 0.84
C THR A 118 -21.29 13.63 -0.44
N GLU A 119 -22.03 12.84 -1.22
CA GLU A 119 -21.55 12.30 -2.49
C GLU A 119 -21.28 13.43 -3.51
N ILE A 120 -22.21 14.38 -3.65
CA ILE A 120 -22.07 15.54 -4.54
C ILE A 120 -20.87 16.40 -4.12
N ASN A 121 -20.68 16.64 -2.83
CA ASN A 121 -19.56 17.41 -2.32
C ASN A 121 -18.22 16.71 -2.57
N LEU A 122 -18.16 15.39 -2.40
CA LEU A 122 -16.98 14.59 -2.69
C LEU A 122 -16.65 14.61 -4.19
N LEU A 123 -17.62 14.43 -5.06
CA LEU A 123 -17.44 14.49 -6.52
C LEU A 123 -16.99 15.87 -6.99
N ARG A 124 -17.52 16.93 -6.40
CA ARG A 124 -17.15 18.32 -6.74
C ARG A 124 -15.75 18.68 -6.25
N SER A 125 -15.40 18.27 -5.04
CA SER A 125 -14.10 18.57 -4.42
C SER A 125 -12.97 17.68 -4.96
N TYR A 126 -13.30 16.49 -5.50
CA TYR A 126 -12.33 15.49 -5.94
C TYR A 126 -12.69 14.93 -7.34
N PRO A 127 -12.56 15.74 -8.41
CA PRO A 127 -13.02 15.39 -9.75
C PRO A 127 -12.29 14.22 -10.42
N ASN A 128 -11.18 13.74 -9.88
CA ASN A 128 -10.53 12.52 -10.36
C ASN A 128 -11.14 11.30 -9.67
N PRO A 129 -11.44 10.22 -10.43
CA PRO A 129 -12.34 9.18 -10.00
C PRO A 129 -11.85 8.45 -8.75
N VAL A 130 -12.41 8.86 -7.62
CA VAL A 130 -12.59 7.95 -6.50
C VAL A 130 -13.78 7.09 -6.92
N SER A 131 -13.58 5.80 -7.19
CA SER A 131 -14.69 4.90 -7.47
C SER A 131 -15.42 4.66 -6.15
N TYR A 132 -16.66 5.12 -6.04
CA TYR A 132 -17.49 4.84 -4.86
C TYR A 132 -18.20 3.52 -5.09
N THR A 133 -18.23 2.65 -4.08
CA THR A 133 -18.97 1.41 -4.15
C THR A 133 -19.58 1.04 -2.82
N HIS A 134 -20.81 0.57 -2.91
CA HIS A 134 -21.49 -0.18 -1.87
C HIS A 134 -20.98 -1.63 -1.88
N LEU A 135 -20.44 -2.10 -0.76
CA LEU A 135 -20.32 -3.53 -0.51
C LEU A 135 -21.70 -4.02 -0.06
N ARG A 136 -22.47 -4.64 -0.93
CA ARG A 136 -23.50 -5.58 -0.48
C ARG A 136 -22.75 -6.84 -0.06
N ALA A 137 -22.74 -7.11 1.24
CA ALA A 137 -22.42 -8.45 1.72
C ALA A 137 -23.45 -9.39 1.09
N HIS A 138 -23.02 -10.31 0.23
CA HIS A 138 -23.81 -11.49 -0.08
C HIS A 138 -23.84 -12.31 1.21
N GLU A 139 -24.96 -12.21 1.93
CA GLU A 139 -25.31 -13.22 2.90
C GLU A 139 -25.60 -14.50 2.12
N THR A 140 -24.69 -15.48 2.27
CA THR A 140 -24.90 -16.87 1.87
C THR A 140 -25.48 -17.64 3.05
#